data_cc8c24d2f00bab476f1d0b9bc7dc6c51
#
_entry.id   cc8c24d2f00bab476f1d0b9bc7dc6c51
#
_cell.length_a   1.000
_cell.length_b   1.000
_cell.length_c   1.000
_cell.angle_alpha   90.00
_cell.angle_beta   90.00
_cell.angle_gamma   90.00
#
_symmetry.space_group_name_H-M   'P 1'
#
loop_
_entity.id
_entity.type
_entity.pdbx_description
1 polymer ?
#
loop_
_entity_poly.entity_id
_entity_poly.type
_entity_poly.pdbx_seq_one_letter_code
_entity_poly.pdbx_strand_id
1 'polypeptide(L)'
;MAPSQNKNERIEWPKRAVVTAGMPYGNKSLHFGHVGGVFVPADCYARFLRDRIGSENVVFVSGTDCFGSPIEEGYRKEVESGSFEGTLEDYVRRNHDRQK
;
A
#
# COMPACT_ATOMS: atom_id res chain seq x y z
N MET A 1 -14.59 10.48 -26.41
CA MET A 1 -13.76 11.65 -26.75
C MET A 1 -13.63 12.55 -25.54
N ALA A 2 -12.42 12.79 -25.07
CA ALA A 2 -12.24 13.74 -23.99
C ALA A 2 -12.59 15.15 -24.47
N PRO A 3 -13.32 15.98 -23.70
CA PRO A 3 -13.57 17.36 -24.07
C PRO A 3 -12.25 18.11 -24.22
N SER A 4 -12.13 18.97 -25.21
CA SER A 4 -10.97 19.84 -25.37
C SER A 4 -10.87 20.76 -24.14
N GLN A 5 -9.79 20.63 -23.39
CA GLN A 5 -9.54 21.54 -22.28
C GLN A 5 -9.27 22.94 -22.84
N ASN A 6 -10.01 23.91 -22.35
CA ASN A 6 -9.74 25.29 -22.64
C ASN A 6 -8.36 25.66 -22.02
N LYS A 7 -7.41 26.10 -22.83
CA LYS A 7 -6.04 26.44 -22.40
C LYS A 7 -5.94 27.50 -21.30
N ASN A 8 -7.06 28.16 -21.02
CA ASN A 8 -7.15 29.20 -19.98
C ASN A 8 -7.80 28.72 -18.67
N GLU A 9 -8.24 27.45 -18.59
CA GLU A 9 -8.76 26.90 -17.35
C GLU A 9 -7.61 26.62 -16.38
N ARG A 10 -7.67 27.26 -15.20
CA ARG A 10 -6.75 26.94 -14.11
C ARG A 10 -7.12 25.57 -13.55
N ILE A 11 -6.11 24.72 -13.34
CA ILE A 11 -6.31 23.45 -12.64
C ILE A 11 -6.77 23.76 -11.22
N GLU A 12 -7.98 23.33 -10.87
CA GLU A 12 -8.46 23.40 -9.52
C GLU A 12 -7.94 22.20 -8.71
N TRP A 13 -7.20 22.51 -7.65
CA TRP A 13 -6.71 21.50 -6.72
C TRP A 13 -7.80 21.11 -5.72
N PRO A 14 -7.89 19.85 -5.30
CA PRO A 14 -8.82 19.43 -4.27
C PRO A 14 -8.50 20.15 -2.95
N LYS A 15 -9.49 20.40 -2.15
CA LYS A 15 -9.32 20.99 -0.80
C LYS A 15 -8.69 20.00 0.17
N ARG A 16 -9.01 18.73 0.03
CA ARG A 16 -8.49 17.61 0.83
C ARG A 16 -8.28 16.40 -0.07
N ALA A 17 -7.32 15.57 0.28
CA ALA A 17 -7.03 14.36 -0.46
C ALA A 17 -6.68 13.20 0.47
N VAL A 18 -7.11 12.00 0.08
CA VAL A 18 -6.65 10.74 0.67
C VAL A 18 -5.91 9.99 -0.41
N VAL A 19 -4.65 9.66 -0.15
CA VAL A 19 -3.81 8.86 -1.04
C VAL A 19 -3.71 7.46 -0.44
N THR A 20 -4.10 6.46 -1.19
CA THR A 20 -4.02 5.06 -0.75
C THR A 20 -2.98 4.31 -1.56
N ALA A 21 -2.17 3.50 -0.88
CA ALA A 21 -1.32 2.51 -1.52
C ALA A 21 -1.93 1.12 -1.36
N GLY A 22 -1.92 0.32 -2.41
CA GLY A 22 -2.43 -1.05 -2.36
C GLY A 22 -1.74 -1.85 -1.26
N MET A 23 -2.52 -2.54 -0.44
CA MET A 23 -2.01 -3.33 0.67
C MET A 23 -1.40 -4.63 0.15
N PRO A 24 -0.12 -4.95 0.48
CA PRO A 24 0.46 -6.24 0.14
C PRO A 24 -0.11 -7.34 1.02
N TYR A 25 -0.12 -8.56 0.51
CA TYR A 25 -0.50 -9.74 1.31
C TYR A 25 0.50 -10.01 2.43
N GLY A 26 0.00 -10.37 3.60
CA GLY A 26 0.79 -10.72 4.79
C GLY A 26 1.39 -12.12 4.74
N ASN A 27 1.82 -12.61 3.57
CA ASN A 27 2.37 -13.95 3.38
C ASN A 27 3.87 -13.97 3.04
N LYS A 28 4.48 -12.81 2.83
CA LYS A 28 5.91 -12.68 2.50
C LYS A 28 6.42 -11.25 2.71
N SER A 29 7.73 -11.11 2.66
CA SER A 29 8.36 -9.80 2.69
C SER A 29 8.08 -9.01 1.41
N LEU A 30 8.17 -7.70 1.50
CA LEU A 30 8.06 -6.82 0.35
C LEU A 30 9.20 -7.05 -0.65
N HIS A 31 8.91 -6.91 -1.93
CA HIS A 31 9.90 -6.96 -3.00
C HIS A 31 9.91 -5.63 -3.79
N PHE A 32 10.84 -5.50 -4.72
CA PHE A 32 11.00 -4.26 -5.50
C PHE A 32 9.72 -3.82 -6.24
N GLY A 33 8.90 -4.77 -6.69
CA GLY A 33 7.61 -4.45 -7.30
C GLY A 33 6.64 -3.75 -6.36
N HIS A 34 6.59 -4.12 -5.09
CA HIS A 34 5.79 -3.43 -4.07
C HIS A 34 6.35 -2.03 -3.80
N VAL A 35 7.65 -1.93 -3.58
CA VAL A 35 8.29 -0.65 -3.23
C VAL A 35 8.29 0.31 -4.42
N GLY A 36 8.82 -0.12 -5.56
CA GLY A 36 8.97 0.73 -6.74
C GLY A 36 7.69 0.95 -7.53
N GLY A 37 6.79 -0.03 -7.55
CA GLY A 37 5.54 0.03 -8.33
C GLY A 37 4.36 0.64 -7.59
N VAL A 38 4.32 0.59 -6.27
CA VAL A 38 3.18 1.02 -5.45
C VAL A 38 3.56 2.07 -4.43
N PHE A 39 4.49 1.76 -3.51
CA PHE A 39 4.76 2.62 -2.35
C PHE A 39 5.50 3.91 -2.71
N VAL A 40 6.55 3.83 -3.51
CA VAL A 40 7.32 5.01 -3.90
C VAL A 40 6.47 5.98 -4.73
N PRO A 41 5.73 5.54 -5.78
CA PRO A 41 4.83 6.43 -6.50
C PRO A 41 3.75 7.06 -5.61
N ALA A 42 3.15 6.28 -4.70
CA ALA A 42 2.13 6.79 -3.80
C ALA A 42 2.69 7.81 -2.80
N ASP A 43 3.87 7.55 -2.26
CA ASP A 43 4.58 8.47 -1.37
C ASP A 43 4.94 9.78 -2.09
N CYS A 44 5.49 9.69 -3.29
CA CYS A 44 5.81 10.87 -4.11
C CYS A 44 4.56 11.71 -4.40
N TYR A 45 3.46 11.05 -4.74
CA TYR A 45 2.21 11.74 -5.03
C TYR A 45 1.62 12.40 -3.78
N ALA A 46 1.66 11.73 -2.64
CA ALA A 46 1.21 12.29 -1.38
C ALA A 46 2.03 13.54 -0.98
N ARG A 47 3.35 13.46 -1.12
CA ARG A 47 4.26 14.60 -0.85
C ARG A 47 4.01 15.77 -1.81
N PHE A 48 3.81 15.47 -3.08
CA PHE A 48 3.45 16.47 -4.08
C PHE A 48 2.15 17.19 -3.73
N LEU A 49 1.11 16.46 -3.34
CA LEU A 49 -0.15 17.06 -2.90
C LEU A 49 0.01 17.90 -1.63
N ARG A 50 0.82 17.45 -0.67
CA ARG A 50 1.11 18.22 0.55
C ARG A 50 1.72 19.57 0.25
N ASP A 51 2.60 19.63 -0.75
CA ASP A 51 3.18 20.91 -1.21
C ASP A 51 2.14 21.82 -1.87
N ARG A 52 1.12 21.26 -2.49
CA ARG A 52 0.11 22.00 -3.23
C ARG A 52 -1.06 22.48 -2.36
N ILE A 53 -1.52 21.65 -1.43
CA ILE A 53 -2.74 21.92 -0.67
C ILE A 53 -2.54 21.95 0.86
N GLY A 54 -1.33 21.74 1.33
CA GLY A 54 -0.97 21.69 2.74
C GLY A 54 -0.98 20.29 3.33
N SER A 55 -0.02 20.01 4.23
CA SER A 55 0.15 18.70 4.84
C SER A 55 -1.06 18.25 5.65
N GLU A 56 -1.75 19.17 6.29
CA GLU A 56 -2.96 18.91 7.09
C GLU A 56 -4.16 18.47 6.25
N ASN A 57 -4.10 18.67 4.95
CA ASN A 57 -5.17 18.35 4.01
C ASN A 57 -4.95 17.04 3.24
N VAL A 58 -3.84 16.36 3.48
CA VAL A 58 -3.48 15.11 2.77
C VAL A 58 -3.23 13.99 3.77
N VAL A 59 -3.99 12.92 3.64
CA VAL A 59 -3.82 11.69 4.42
C VAL A 59 -3.30 10.59 3.49
N PHE A 60 -2.24 9.94 3.90
CA PHE A 60 -1.69 8.76 3.24
C PHE A 60 -2.07 7.51 4.04
N VAL A 61 -2.66 6.54 3.39
CA VAL A 61 -3.15 5.30 4.03
C VAL A 61 -2.66 4.07 3.27
N SER A 62 -2.09 3.15 4.01
CA SER A 62 -1.80 1.80 3.54
C SER A 62 -1.83 0.83 4.70
N GLY A 63 -1.56 -0.43 4.45
CA GLY A 63 -1.54 -1.48 5.46
C GLY A 63 -1.09 -2.80 4.86
N THR A 64 -1.31 -3.88 5.60
CA THR A 64 -1.08 -5.26 5.16
C THR A 64 -2.40 -5.97 4.99
N ASP A 65 -2.60 -6.66 3.88
CA ASP A 65 -3.75 -7.53 3.69
C ASP A 65 -3.51 -8.85 4.43
N CYS A 66 -4.23 -9.02 5.55
CA CYS A 66 -4.00 -10.12 6.49
C CYS A 66 -4.95 -11.31 6.30
N PHE A 67 -5.88 -11.25 5.36
CA PHE A 67 -6.90 -12.27 5.16
C PHE A 67 -6.89 -12.80 3.72
N GLY A 68 -7.40 -14.03 3.58
CA GLY A 68 -7.60 -14.65 2.28
C GLY A 68 -6.75 -15.91 2.05
N SER A 69 -7.08 -16.63 1.00
CA SER A 69 -6.46 -17.93 0.66
C SER A 69 -4.95 -17.83 0.40
N PRO A 70 -4.35 -16.77 -0.17
CA PRO A 70 -2.91 -16.70 -0.30
C PRO A 70 -2.17 -16.69 1.04
N ILE A 71 -2.78 -16.12 2.08
CA ILE A 71 -2.23 -16.10 3.44
C ILE A 71 -2.24 -17.50 4.06
N GLU A 72 -3.38 -18.17 3.98
CA GLU A 72 -3.53 -19.53 4.48
C GLU A 72 -2.59 -20.52 3.76
N GLU A 73 -2.48 -20.40 2.45
CA GLU A 73 -1.58 -21.24 1.66
C GLU A 73 -0.11 -21.01 2.01
N GLY A 74 0.30 -19.76 2.15
CA GLY A 74 1.65 -19.40 2.57
C GLY A 74 1.99 -19.94 3.96
N TYR A 75 1.07 -19.83 4.91
CA TYR A 75 1.20 -20.40 6.24
C TYR A 75 1.35 -21.92 6.20
N ARG A 76 0.47 -22.60 5.46
CA ARG A 76 0.52 -24.06 5.33
C ARG A 76 1.85 -24.55 4.75
N LYS A 77 2.34 -23.91 3.69
CA LYS A 77 3.63 -24.24 3.07
C LYS A 77 4.81 -24.07 4.04
N GLU A 78 4.84 -23.01 4.82
CA GLU A 78 5.92 -22.79 5.78
C GLU A 78 5.87 -23.76 6.96
N VAL A 79 4.68 -24.14 7.43
CA VAL A 79 4.51 -25.16 8.47
C VAL A 79 4.93 -26.53 7.98
N GLU A 80 4.51 -26.90 6.77
CA GLU A 80 4.88 -28.19 6.15
C GLU A 80 6.38 -28.32 5.89
N SER A 81 7.05 -27.22 5.53
CA SER A 81 8.50 -27.19 5.32
C SER A 81 9.31 -27.11 6.61
N GLY A 82 8.68 -26.92 7.76
CA GLY A 82 9.34 -26.73 9.05
C GLY A 82 9.96 -25.35 9.26
N SER A 83 9.71 -24.40 8.34
CA SER A 83 10.27 -23.04 8.41
C SER A 83 9.56 -22.14 9.42
N PHE A 84 8.38 -22.52 9.87
CA PHE A 84 7.57 -21.75 10.81
C PHE A 84 6.82 -22.67 11.79
N GLU A 85 6.90 -22.31 13.07
CA GLU A 85 6.11 -22.92 14.14
C GLU A 85 5.27 -21.82 14.80
N GLY A 86 3.97 -22.07 14.96
CA GLY A 86 3.04 -21.15 15.56
C GLY A 86 1.68 -21.15 14.89
N THR A 87 0.81 -20.23 15.29
CA THR A 87 -0.54 -20.09 14.74
C THR A 87 -0.53 -19.26 13.45
N LEU A 88 -1.65 -19.31 12.72
CA LEU A 88 -1.87 -18.46 11.55
C LEU A 88 -1.76 -16.97 11.93
N GLU A 89 -2.27 -16.58 13.08
CA GLU A 89 -2.17 -15.21 13.58
C GLU A 89 -0.72 -14.79 13.82
N ASP A 90 0.10 -15.64 14.41
CA ASP A 90 1.53 -15.40 14.60
C ASP A 90 2.27 -15.25 13.27
N TYR A 91 1.92 -16.05 12.28
CA TYR A 91 2.45 -15.97 10.92
C TYR A 91 2.14 -14.61 10.26
N VAL A 92 0.90 -14.18 10.33
CA VAL A 92 0.45 -12.89 9.78
C VAL A 92 1.16 -11.73 10.49
N ARG A 93 1.26 -11.77 11.81
CA ARG A 93 1.92 -10.74 12.61
C ARG A 93 3.40 -10.63 12.26
N ARG A 94 4.10 -11.74 12.14
CA ARG A 94 5.50 -11.77 11.71
C ARG A 94 5.70 -11.08 10.35
N ASN A 95 4.86 -11.41 9.37
CA ASN A 95 4.98 -10.83 8.03
C ASN A 95 4.60 -9.36 8.02
N HIS A 96 3.58 -8.97 8.77
CA HIS A 96 3.23 -7.56 8.95
C HIS A 96 4.41 -6.75 9.52
N ASP A 97 5.07 -7.26 10.56
CA ASP A 97 6.20 -6.59 11.17
C ASP A 97 7.41 -6.48 10.23
N ARG A 98 7.60 -7.47 9.35
CA ARG A 98 8.64 -7.43 8.31
C ARG A 98 8.34 -6.40 7.21
N GLN A 99 7.07 -6.14 6.93
CA GLN A 99 6.64 -5.16 5.93
C GLN A 99 6.64 -3.73 6.46
N LYS A 100 6.56 -3.58 7.76
CA LYS A 100 6.50 -2.31 8.46
C LYS A 100 7.85 -1.56 8.42
#